data_22b2e800537cd4c4ba37cbff023addd1
#
_entry.id   22b2e800537cd4c4ba37cbff023addd1
#
_cell.length_a   1.000
_cell.length_b   1.000
_cell.length_c   1.000
_cell.angle_alpha   90.00
_cell.angle_beta   90.00
_cell.angle_gamma   90.00
#
_symmetry.space_group_name_H-M   'P 1'
#
loop_
_entity.id
_entity.type
_entity.pdbx_description
1 polymer ?
#
loop_
_entity_poly.entity_id
_entity_poly.type
_entity_poly.pdbx_seq_one_letter_code
_entity_poly.pdbx_strand_id
1 'polypeptide(L)'
;MIRLFSTATKIALVVALAAPIFIIVINSGMAFDEVNKTSFGVAIKGYDTVAYHTENRAVKGRSEFSHPWNDAVWYFASAENRDLFRADPERYAPQYGGY
;
A
#
# COMPACT_ATOMS: atom_id res chain seq x y z
N MET A 1 22.49 0.26 47.85
CA MET A 1 21.93 0.07 47.58
C MET A 1 21.13 0.44 46.87
N ILE A 2 20.67 0.68 46.65
CA ILE A 2 19.90 1.00 45.99
C ILE A 2 19.90 0.85 44.85
N ARG A 3 20.45 0.80 44.34
CA ARG A 3 20.60 0.70 43.20
C ARG A 3 20.00 -0.22 42.60
N LEU A 4 19.53 -0.90 42.81
CA LEU A 4 19.05 -1.84 42.27
C LEU A 4 17.92 -1.61 41.68
N PHE A 5 17.28 -0.82 41.82
CA PHE A 5 16.20 -0.57 41.23
C PHE A 5 16.27 -0.41 39.90
N SER A 6 17.12 -0.03 39.37
CA SER A 6 17.23 0.23 37.98
C SER A 6 16.97 -0.96 37.19
N THR A 7 17.18 -2.07 37.69
CA THR A 7 17.01 -3.20 36.86
C THR A 7 15.61 -3.44 36.52
N ALA A 8 14.73 -3.10 37.30
CA ALA A 8 13.36 -3.35 36.99
C ALA A 8 12.88 -2.61 35.79
N THR A 9 13.42 -1.48 35.57
CA THR A 9 12.93 -0.74 34.47
C THR A 9 13.25 -1.35 33.17
N LYS A 10 14.32 -2.03 33.04
CA LYS A 10 14.60 -2.58 31.80
C LYS A 10 13.70 -3.60 31.40
N ILE A 11 13.19 -4.33 32.25
CA ILE A 11 12.30 -5.38 31.92
C ILE A 11 11.06 -4.89 31.30
N ALA A 12 10.58 -3.80 31.73
CA ALA A 12 9.35 -3.29 31.19
C ALA A 12 9.46 -2.96 29.73
N LEU A 13 10.60 -2.54 29.31
CA LEU A 13 10.74 -2.20 27.93
C LEU A 13 10.67 -3.36 27.02
N VAL A 14 11.20 -4.43 27.44
CA VAL A 14 11.22 -5.58 26.57
C VAL A 14 9.84 -6.08 26.29
N VAL A 15 9.02 -6.03 27.24
CA VAL A 15 7.67 -6.50 27.06
C VAL A 15 6.92 -5.68 26.05
N ALA A 16 7.12 -4.43 26.07
CA ALA A 16 6.39 -3.57 25.17
C ALA A 16 6.68 -3.85 23.72
N LEU A 17 7.84 -4.35 23.42
CA LEU A 17 8.19 -4.54 22.03
C LEU A 17 7.51 -5.71 21.37
N ALA A 18 7.13 -6.68 22.12
CA ALA A 18 6.55 -7.85 21.52
C ALA A 18 5.13 -7.69 21.07
N ALA A 19 4.38 -6.93 21.75
CA ALA A 19 2.97 -6.84 21.47
C ALA A 19 2.60 -6.31 20.10
N PRO A 20 3.17 -5.26 19.64
CA PRO A 20 2.74 -4.69 18.35
C PRO A 20 2.90 -5.63 17.19
N ILE A 21 3.91 -6.42 17.20
CA ILE A 21 4.16 -7.29 16.09
C ILE A 21 3.10 -8.35 15.98
N PHE A 22 2.67 -8.81 17.08
CA PHE A 22 1.70 -9.84 17.11
C PHE A 22 0.37 -9.43 16.53
N ILE A 23 -0.01 -8.21 16.75
CA ILE A 23 -1.25 -7.70 16.24
C ILE A 23 -1.27 -7.61 14.74
N ILE A 24 -0.18 -7.25 14.15
CA ILE A 24 -0.12 -7.11 12.71
C ILE A 24 -0.38 -8.43 12.02
N VAL A 25 0.12 -9.49 12.57
CA VAL A 25 -0.06 -10.77 11.95
C VAL A 25 -1.51 -11.20 11.94
N ILE A 26 -2.23 -10.90 12.96
CA ILE A 26 -3.60 -11.33 13.05
C ILE A 26 -4.47 -10.70 11.98
N ASN A 27 -4.20 -9.48 11.65
CA ASN A 27 -5.05 -8.79 10.71
C ASN A 27 -4.79 -9.11 9.27
N SER A 28 -3.69 -9.72 8.97
CA SER A 28 -3.28 -9.80 7.59
C SER A 28 -3.98 -10.86 6.78
N GLY A 29 -4.63 -11.78 7.31
CA GLY A 29 -5.12 -12.85 6.49
C GLY A 29 -6.60 -12.92 6.25
N MET A 30 -7.35 -11.99 6.78
CA MET A 30 -8.79 -12.15 6.80
C MET A 30 -9.56 -11.26 5.87
N ALA A 31 -8.96 -10.24 5.38
CA ALA A 31 -9.70 -9.25 4.60
C ALA A 31 -9.46 -9.42 3.12
N PHE A 32 -10.42 -8.97 2.32
CA PHE A 32 -10.19 -8.84 0.90
C PHE A 32 -9.21 -7.72 0.67
N ASP A 33 -8.51 -7.76 -0.42
CA ASP A 33 -7.66 -6.65 -0.83
C ASP A 33 -8.53 -5.44 -1.15
N GLU A 34 -8.08 -4.27 -0.75
CA GLU A 34 -8.79 -3.05 -1.07
C GLU A 34 -8.67 -2.68 -2.54
N VAL A 35 -7.68 -3.21 -3.21
CA VAL A 35 -7.41 -2.92 -4.61
C VAL A 35 -7.33 -4.24 -5.36
N ASN A 36 -7.98 -4.30 -6.51
CA ASN A 36 -7.88 -5.44 -7.40
C ASN A 36 -6.46 -5.51 -7.94
N LYS A 37 -5.70 -6.49 -7.49
CA LYS A 37 -4.29 -6.61 -7.89
C LYS A 37 -3.95 -8.04 -8.24
N THR A 38 -2.92 -8.21 -9.04
CA THR A 38 -2.45 -9.53 -9.43
C THR A 38 -1.74 -10.20 -8.27
N SER A 39 -1.37 -11.47 -8.42
CA SER A 39 -0.62 -12.18 -7.40
C SER A 39 0.76 -11.56 -7.17
N PHE A 40 1.24 -10.73 -8.09
CA PHE A 40 2.49 -10.01 -7.90
C PHE A 40 2.25 -8.59 -7.36
N GLY A 41 1.02 -8.26 -7.02
CA GLY A 41 0.71 -6.98 -6.41
C GLY A 41 0.48 -5.82 -7.37
N VAL A 42 0.25 -6.10 -8.64
CA VAL A 42 0.02 -5.04 -9.63
C VAL A 42 -1.47 -4.71 -9.70
N ALA A 43 -1.79 -3.44 -9.52
CA ALA A 43 -3.17 -2.98 -9.48
C ALA A 43 -3.82 -3.04 -10.85
N ILE A 44 -5.09 -3.37 -10.89
CA ILE A 44 -5.96 -3.43 -12.07
C ILE A 44 -5.27 -3.99 -13.31
N LYS A 45 -4.54 -5.07 -13.10
CA LYS A 45 -3.87 -5.81 -14.18
C LYS A 45 -2.91 -4.97 -15.01
N GLY A 46 -2.38 -3.89 -14.42
CA GLY A 46 -1.39 -3.06 -15.09
C GLY A 46 -1.95 -2.02 -16.04
N TYR A 47 -3.27 -1.78 -16.02
CA TYR A 47 -3.83 -0.70 -16.82
C TYR A 47 -3.69 0.63 -16.11
N ASP A 48 -3.65 1.70 -16.89
CA ASP A 48 -3.42 3.05 -16.41
C ASP A 48 -4.72 3.68 -15.93
N THR A 49 -4.87 3.84 -14.61
CA THR A 49 -6.10 4.39 -14.07
C THR A 49 -6.28 5.87 -14.39
N VAL A 50 -5.19 6.61 -14.56
CA VAL A 50 -5.29 8.03 -14.95
C VAL A 50 -5.88 8.13 -16.36
N ALA A 51 -5.47 7.28 -17.26
CA ALA A 51 -6.00 7.29 -18.61
C ALA A 51 -7.49 6.97 -18.65
N TYR A 52 -7.97 6.13 -17.75
CA TYR A 52 -9.40 5.91 -17.65
C TYR A 52 -10.14 7.23 -17.38
N HIS A 53 -9.58 8.06 -16.53
CA HIS A 53 -10.23 9.34 -16.20
C HIS A 53 -10.06 10.37 -17.29
N THR A 54 -8.91 10.43 -17.92
CA THR A 54 -8.63 11.52 -18.86
C THR A 54 -8.97 11.18 -20.30
N GLU A 55 -8.90 9.90 -20.66
CA GLU A 55 -9.15 9.47 -22.02
C GLU A 55 -10.37 8.57 -22.15
N ASN A 56 -10.93 8.17 -21.04
CA ASN A 56 -12.14 7.36 -21.00
C ASN A 56 -12.00 6.05 -21.76
N ARG A 57 -10.85 5.43 -21.68
CA ARG A 57 -10.60 4.14 -22.31
C ARG A 57 -9.50 3.40 -21.58
N ALA A 58 -9.41 2.11 -21.83
CA ALA A 58 -8.39 1.27 -21.23
C ALA A 58 -7.07 1.47 -21.95
N VAL A 59 -6.04 1.86 -21.22
CA VAL A 59 -4.71 2.03 -21.76
C VAL A 59 -3.76 1.25 -20.91
N LYS A 60 -2.94 0.42 -21.55
CA LYS A 60 -2.01 -0.42 -20.80
C LYS A 60 -0.89 0.42 -20.23
N GLY A 61 -0.59 0.21 -18.96
CA GLY A 61 0.54 0.85 -18.32
C GLY A 61 1.83 0.08 -18.54
N ARG A 62 2.93 0.67 -18.11
CA ARG A 62 4.26 0.07 -18.21
C ARG A 62 4.90 0.06 -16.84
N SER A 63 5.64 -0.99 -16.53
CA SER A 63 6.25 -1.11 -15.21
C SER A 63 7.27 -0.02 -14.91
N GLU A 64 7.86 0.57 -15.93
CA GLU A 64 8.83 1.64 -15.71
C GLU A 64 8.17 2.93 -15.24
N PHE A 65 6.87 3.07 -15.40
CA PHE A 65 6.13 4.21 -14.90
C PHE A 65 5.17 3.71 -13.83
N SER A 66 5.69 3.44 -12.66
CA SER A 66 4.90 2.83 -11.61
C SER A 66 4.94 3.65 -10.33
N HIS A 67 3.98 3.41 -9.46
CA HIS A 67 3.93 4.07 -8.16
C HIS A 67 3.18 3.15 -7.19
N PRO A 68 3.74 2.93 -6.00
CA PRO A 68 3.05 2.12 -4.99
C PRO A 68 2.01 2.97 -4.28
N TRP A 69 0.83 2.42 -4.09
CA TRP A 69 -0.21 3.09 -3.35
C TRP A 69 -1.26 2.06 -2.90
N ASN A 70 -1.72 2.20 -1.68
CA ASN A 70 -2.76 1.36 -1.11
C ASN A 70 -2.47 -0.14 -1.27
N ASP A 71 -1.27 -0.51 -0.90
CA ASP A 71 -0.82 -1.89 -0.88
C ASP A 71 -0.80 -2.56 -2.26
N ALA A 72 -0.60 -1.78 -3.29
CA ALA A 72 -0.48 -2.29 -4.65
C ALA A 72 0.50 -1.44 -5.43
N VAL A 73 0.96 -1.95 -6.55
CA VAL A 73 1.81 -1.19 -7.46
C VAL A 73 0.99 -0.85 -8.69
N TRP A 74 0.94 0.42 -9.02
CA TRP A 74 0.12 0.93 -10.10
C TRP A 74 1.00 1.28 -11.29
N TYR A 75 0.59 0.87 -12.48
CA TYR A 75 1.35 1.11 -13.71
C TYR A 75 0.68 2.21 -14.51
N PHE A 76 1.48 3.02 -15.18
CA PHE A 76 0.99 4.14 -15.97
C PHE A 76 1.63 4.13 -17.36
N ALA A 77 0.94 4.72 -18.30
CA ALA A 77 1.43 4.74 -19.67
C ALA A 77 2.52 5.78 -19.89
N SER A 78 2.65 6.73 -18.98
CA SER A 78 3.64 7.79 -19.10
C SER A 78 4.07 8.28 -17.73
N ALA A 79 5.17 8.98 -17.70
CA ALA A 79 5.65 9.61 -16.47
C ALA A 79 4.67 10.68 -16.00
N GLU A 80 4.03 11.37 -16.94
CA GLU A 80 3.05 12.38 -16.58
C GLU A 80 1.88 11.79 -15.84
N ASN A 81 1.34 10.69 -16.33
CA ASN A 81 0.20 10.05 -15.67
C ASN A 81 0.60 9.51 -14.30
N ARG A 82 1.79 8.94 -14.19
CA ARG A 82 2.28 8.50 -12.90
C ARG A 82 2.34 9.64 -11.91
N ASP A 83 2.82 10.80 -12.35
CA ASP A 83 2.97 11.96 -11.47
C ASP A 83 1.62 12.55 -11.08
N LEU A 84 0.66 12.53 -11.98
CA LEU A 84 -0.69 12.97 -11.65
C LEU A 84 -1.30 12.08 -10.57
N PHE A 85 -1.12 10.78 -10.70
CA PHE A 85 -1.64 9.85 -9.72
C PHE A 85 -0.94 10.05 -8.37
N ARG A 86 0.37 10.19 -8.39
CA ARG A 86 1.12 10.36 -7.16
C ARG A 86 0.70 11.59 -6.38
N ALA A 87 0.35 12.66 -7.09
CA ALA A 87 -0.08 13.90 -6.46
C ALA A 87 -1.47 13.78 -5.85
N ASP A 88 -2.36 12.99 -6.44
CA ASP A 88 -3.73 12.87 -5.95
C ASP A 88 -4.30 11.49 -6.28
N PRO A 89 -3.84 10.47 -5.59
CA PRO A 89 -4.23 9.11 -5.95
C PRO A 89 -5.71 8.84 -5.79
N GLU A 90 -6.34 9.46 -4.82
CA GLU A 90 -7.76 9.20 -4.61
C GLU A 90 -8.64 9.72 -5.72
N ARG A 91 -8.17 10.72 -6.42
CA ARG A 91 -8.92 11.26 -7.54
C ARG A 91 -8.97 10.27 -8.70
N TYR A 92 -7.88 9.53 -8.91
CA TYR A 92 -7.74 8.66 -10.08
C TYR A 92 -7.94 7.17 -9.78
N ALA A 93 -7.92 6.79 -8.52
CA ALA A 93 -8.10 5.38 -8.19
C ALA A 93 -9.53 4.97 -8.52
N PRO A 94 -9.72 3.72 -8.98
CA PRO A 94 -11.06 3.28 -9.32
C PRO A 94 -11.93 3.14 -8.08
N GLN A 95 -13.20 3.40 -8.26
CA GLN A 95 -14.16 3.19 -7.21
C GLN A 95 -14.20 1.69 -6.88
N TYR A 96 -14.33 1.34 -5.66
CA TYR A 96 -14.36 -0.06 -5.23
C TYR A 96 -13.08 -0.84 -5.59
N GLY A 97 -11.95 -0.16 -5.73
CA GLY A 97 -10.66 -0.83 -5.93
C GLY A 97 -10.47 -1.50 -7.27
N GLY A 98 -11.34 -1.22 -8.23
CA GLY A 98 -11.18 -1.79 -9.57
C GLY A 98 -11.82 -3.16 -9.77
N TYR A 99 -12.65 -3.57 -8.86
CA TYR A 99 -13.34 -4.87 -8.98
C TYR A 99 -14.59 -4.81 -9.84
#